data_8a8cc790ba2af12b0f1b8b29e6691586
#
_entry.id   8a8cc790ba2af12b0f1b8b29e6691586
#
_cell.length_a   1.000
_cell.length_b   1.000
_cell.length_c   1.000
_cell.angle_alpha   90.00
_cell.angle_beta   90.00
_cell.angle_gamma   90.00
#
_symmetry.space_group_name_H-M   'P 1'
#
loop_
_entity.id
_entity.type
_entity.pdbx_description
1 polymer ?
#
loop_
_entity_poly.entity_id
_entity_poly.type
_entity_poly.pdbx_seq_one_letter_code
_entity_poly.pdbx_strand_id
1 'polypeptide(L)'
;MPTNIHADLKIYEIIQRFPQTQWVFVTNGLGALVTDDAMRVLAPFLTLGTALKSRFINIEAFIDMLEDTITRNPVIDTPGLVSMEAQKDLSLLGLMPCGLKMPFSRAFSQFLNELQAKEGLCIQAAVEGNVNQELSYYSYVDTIESKDELPDIIVSADFNVFLGHRFYNRFVVPGHFTAYSALPAGPNFSDAQILDPENEYTILCVNPLVVVANLDKLKNRDLPHTWDDILAPEWKKSLIIRGGDGFYCHAVLLPTFKASGNKGIEALAANVLEGLHPAQMVNRIDNNGPGALYVMPAFFADRIRHQERIKVIWPDDGALASPVILQVKSEKKEELKPVLDYLVGSQLAQILAGAGFPVPHADVSAEVQTKPLKWLGWNFLRQNDLPALNVEIDKVFMPLAP
;
A
#
# COMPACT_ATOMS: atom_id res chain seq x y z
N MET A 1 13.17 -11.93 -37.84
CA MET A 1 12.09 -12.74 -37.23
C MET A 1 10.94 -11.78 -36.95
N PRO A 2 9.68 -12.18 -37.07
CA PRO A 2 8.59 -11.28 -36.68
C PRO A 2 8.74 -10.95 -35.19
N THR A 3 8.69 -9.68 -34.87
CA THR A 3 8.91 -9.16 -33.50
C THR A 3 7.83 -9.59 -32.53
N ASN A 4 6.67 -9.96 -33.04
CA ASN A 4 5.47 -10.46 -32.32
C ASN A 4 5.14 -9.65 -31.05
N ILE A 5 5.29 -8.31 -31.13
CA ILE A 5 4.88 -7.42 -30.05
C ILE A 5 3.38 -7.17 -30.20
N HIS A 6 2.64 -7.34 -29.12
CA HIS A 6 1.20 -7.07 -29.04
C HIS A 6 0.84 -6.48 -27.68
N ALA A 7 -0.34 -5.90 -27.58
CA ALA A 7 -0.79 -5.16 -26.39
C ALA A 7 -0.80 -5.99 -25.09
N ASP A 8 -0.99 -7.31 -25.18
CA ASP A 8 -1.10 -8.21 -24.04
C ASP A 8 0.27 -8.66 -23.49
N LEU A 9 1.39 -8.36 -24.21
CA LEU A 9 2.72 -8.63 -23.67
C LEU A 9 3.00 -7.76 -22.45
N LYS A 10 3.64 -8.37 -21.45
CA LYS A 10 4.08 -7.65 -20.27
C LYS A 10 5.29 -6.76 -20.61
N ILE A 11 5.37 -5.60 -20.00
CA ILE A 11 6.48 -4.65 -20.23
C ILE A 11 7.83 -5.33 -19.92
N TYR A 12 7.87 -6.12 -18.84
CA TYR A 12 9.05 -6.91 -18.48
C TYR A 12 9.53 -7.80 -19.65
N GLU A 13 8.62 -8.53 -20.30
CA GLU A 13 8.96 -9.43 -21.42
C GLU A 13 9.50 -8.66 -22.62
N ILE A 14 8.93 -7.49 -22.91
CA ILE A 14 9.37 -6.65 -24.02
C ILE A 14 10.80 -6.15 -23.78
N ILE A 15 11.06 -5.60 -22.58
CA ILE A 15 12.38 -5.05 -22.24
C ILE A 15 13.44 -6.15 -22.13
N GLN A 16 13.09 -7.32 -21.59
CA GLN A 16 14.02 -8.46 -21.52
C GLN A 16 14.39 -9.01 -22.89
N ARG A 17 13.41 -9.14 -23.79
CA ARG A 17 13.66 -9.62 -25.16
C ARG A 17 14.32 -8.57 -26.05
N PHE A 18 13.98 -7.29 -25.84
CA PHE A 18 14.38 -6.18 -26.70
C PHE A 18 14.85 -4.98 -25.86
N PRO A 19 16.01 -5.07 -25.16
CA PRO A 19 16.50 -4.00 -24.27
C PRO A 19 16.64 -2.64 -24.96
N GLN A 20 16.92 -2.67 -26.28
CA GLN A 20 17.01 -1.46 -27.10
C GLN A 20 15.71 -0.66 -27.18
N THR A 21 14.58 -1.21 -26.78
CA THR A 21 13.28 -0.53 -26.79
C THR A 21 13.08 0.36 -25.56
N GLN A 22 13.89 0.22 -24.51
CA GLN A 22 13.75 0.97 -23.27
C GLN A 22 13.68 2.49 -23.50
N TRP A 23 14.46 3.03 -24.42
CA TRP A 23 14.44 4.46 -24.72
C TRP A 23 13.10 4.91 -25.35
N VAL A 24 12.37 4.02 -26.03
CA VAL A 24 11.04 4.33 -26.59
C VAL A 24 10.07 4.64 -25.45
N PHE A 25 10.10 3.84 -24.38
CA PHE A 25 9.30 4.13 -23.18
C PHE A 25 9.70 5.46 -22.55
N VAL A 26 11.00 5.71 -22.39
CA VAL A 26 11.51 6.97 -21.79
C VAL A 26 11.07 8.19 -22.58
N THR A 27 11.24 8.18 -23.88
CA THR A 27 10.94 9.33 -24.76
C THR A 27 9.45 9.61 -24.94
N ASN A 28 8.60 8.63 -24.65
CA ASN A 28 7.13 8.75 -24.74
C ASN A 28 6.45 8.91 -23.36
N GLY A 29 7.21 9.33 -22.33
CA GLY A 29 6.65 9.63 -21.00
C GLY A 29 6.36 8.40 -20.13
N LEU A 30 6.86 7.21 -20.52
CA LEU A 30 6.72 5.95 -19.79
C LEU A 30 8.03 5.52 -19.12
N GLY A 31 9.01 6.41 -18.99
CA GLY A 31 10.33 6.11 -18.42
C GLY A 31 10.27 5.56 -17.00
N ALA A 32 9.26 5.95 -16.23
CA ALA A 32 9.03 5.43 -14.89
C ALA A 32 8.78 3.90 -14.86
N LEU A 33 8.27 3.31 -15.96
CA LEU A 33 7.95 1.88 -16.06
C LEU A 33 9.17 1.00 -16.35
N VAL A 34 10.26 1.60 -16.77
CA VAL A 34 11.49 0.89 -17.20
C VAL A 34 12.68 1.18 -16.28
N THR A 35 12.43 1.75 -15.08
CA THR A 35 13.42 1.84 -14.02
C THR A 35 13.66 0.47 -13.38
N ASP A 36 14.82 0.27 -12.73
CA ASP A 36 15.13 -1.01 -12.07
C ASP A 36 14.06 -1.42 -11.04
N ASP A 37 13.49 -0.46 -10.32
CA ASP A 37 12.42 -0.71 -9.36
C ASP A 37 11.11 -1.09 -10.05
N ALA A 38 10.72 -0.40 -11.11
CA ALA A 38 9.52 -0.72 -11.86
C ALA A 38 9.65 -2.07 -12.58
N MET A 39 10.81 -2.41 -13.09
CA MET A 39 11.09 -3.71 -13.72
C MET A 39 10.96 -4.88 -12.74
N ARG A 40 11.14 -4.65 -11.44
CA ARG A 40 10.92 -5.68 -10.41
C ARG A 40 9.47 -5.78 -9.95
N VAL A 41 8.75 -4.66 -9.89
CA VAL A 41 7.45 -4.56 -9.19
C VAL A 41 6.27 -4.43 -10.14
N LEU A 42 6.40 -3.60 -11.18
CA LEU A 42 5.30 -3.24 -12.09
C LEU A 42 5.36 -4.03 -13.40
N ALA A 43 6.51 -4.01 -14.03
CA ALA A 43 6.69 -4.55 -15.38
C ALA A 43 6.38 -6.06 -15.50
N PRO A 44 6.57 -6.91 -14.46
CA PRO A 44 6.20 -8.31 -14.50
C PRO A 44 4.69 -8.57 -14.58
N PHE A 45 3.87 -7.60 -14.15
CA PHE A 45 2.42 -7.75 -14.11
C PHE A 45 1.72 -6.89 -15.16
N LEU A 46 2.25 -5.71 -15.46
CA LEU A 46 1.61 -4.71 -16.30
C LEU A 46 1.80 -5.02 -17.79
N THR A 47 0.69 -5.16 -18.53
CA THR A 47 0.72 -5.30 -19.97
C THR A 47 1.01 -3.97 -20.66
N LEU A 48 1.57 -4.04 -21.87
CA LEU A 48 1.80 -2.86 -22.71
C LEU A 48 0.49 -2.09 -22.96
N GLY A 49 -0.58 -2.80 -23.29
CA GLY A 49 -1.87 -2.21 -23.58
C GLY A 49 -2.44 -1.42 -22.40
N THR A 50 -2.40 -2.00 -21.19
CA THR A 50 -2.87 -1.34 -19.98
C THR A 50 -2.05 -0.09 -19.66
N ALA A 51 -0.72 -0.16 -19.78
CA ALA A 51 0.15 0.98 -19.58
C ALA A 51 -0.14 2.14 -20.54
N LEU A 52 -0.32 1.83 -21.83
CA LEU A 52 -0.60 2.83 -22.86
C LEU A 52 -2.00 3.45 -22.71
N LYS A 53 -3.03 2.63 -22.43
CA LYS A 53 -4.40 3.11 -22.15
C LYS A 53 -4.44 4.08 -20.98
N SER A 54 -3.71 3.80 -19.90
CA SER A 54 -3.66 4.65 -18.70
C SER A 54 -3.09 6.04 -18.97
N ARG A 55 -2.31 6.20 -20.05
CA ARG A 55 -1.68 7.46 -20.48
C ARG A 55 -2.28 8.04 -21.76
N PHE A 56 -3.39 7.46 -22.25
CA PHE A 56 -4.05 7.86 -23.51
C PHE A 56 -3.13 7.83 -24.74
N ILE A 57 -2.15 6.90 -24.75
CA ILE A 57 -1.22 6.71 -25.86
C ILE A 57 -1.84 5.70 -26.84
N ASN A 58 -1.73 5.99 -28.15
CA ASN A 58 -2.20 5.08 -29.18
C ASN A 58 -1.34 3.81 -29.21
N ILE A 59 -2.00 2.66 -29.03
CA ILE A 59 -1.34 1.36 -28.88
C ILE A 59 -0.64 0.93 -30.17
N GLU A 60 -1.32 1.03 -31.30
CA GLU A 60 -0.78 0.61 -32.60
C GLU A 60 0.46 1.43 -32.96
N ALA A 61 0.36 2.77 -32.86
CA ALA A 61 1.48 3.64 -33.15
C ALA A 61 2.70 3.41 -32.20
N PHE A 62 2.45 3.03 -30.97
CA PHE A 62 3.53 2.71 -30.03
C PHE A 62 4.19 1.36 -30.34
N ILE A 63 3.41 0.35 -30.72
CA ILE A 63 3.92 -0.95 -31.18
C ILE A 63 4.79 -0.76 -32.43
N ASP A 64 4.33 0.04 -33.40
CA ASP A 64 5.11 0.36 -34.58
C ASP A 64 6.47 0.99 -34.25
N MET A 65 6.52 1.91 -33.27
CA MET A 65 7.77 2.50 -32.78
C MET A 65 8.71 1.47 -32.14
N LEU A 66 8.17 0.52 -31.38
CA LEU A 66 8.96 -0.57 -30.79
C LEU A 66 9.55 -1.47 -31.89
N GLU A 67 8.72 -1.91 -32.85
CA GLU A 67 9.13 -2.76 -33.95
C GLU A 67 10.17 -2.11 -34.88
N ASP A 68 9.97 -0.81 -35.15
CA ASP A 68 10.91 0.00 -35.93
C ASP A 68 12.28 0.09 -35.20
N THR A 69 12.25 0.29 -33.88
CA THR A 69 13.46 0.32 -33.05
C THR A 69 14.19 -1.03 -33.07
N ILE A 70 13.48 -2.14 -32.97
CA ILE A 70 14.04 -3.48 -33.00
C ILE A 70 14.66 -3.75 -34.36
N THR A 71 13.97 -3.35 -35.42
CA THR A 71 14.41 -3.59 -36.79
C THR A 71 15.67 -2.79 -37.16
N ARG A 72 15.76 -1.54 -36.69
CA ARG A 72 16.89 -0.64 -36.92
C ARG A 72 18.11 -0.95 -36.07
N ASN A 73 17.90 -1.51 -34.86
CA ASN A 73 18.96 -1.88 -33.93
C ASN A 73 18.85 -3.35 -33.54
N PRO A 74 19.12 -4.30 -34.42
CA PRO A 74 19.10 -5.69 -34.05
C PRO A 74 20.16 -5.95 -32.97
N VAL A 75 19.73 -6.46 -31.82
CA VAL A 75 20.68 -6.99 -30.83
C VAL A 75 21.38 -8.19 -31.46
N ILE A 76 22.70 -8.14 -31.53
CA ILE A 76 23.50 -9.31 -31.86
C ILE A 76 23.29 -10.31 -30.73
N ASP A 77 22.72 -11.47 -31.04
CA ASP A 77 22.48 -12.55 -30.09
C ASP A 77 23.69 -12.76 -29.18
N THR A 78 23.52 -12.41 -27.90
CA THR A 78 24.46 -12.83 -26.87
C THR A 78 24.07 -14.26 -26.50
N PRO A 79 24.88 -15.29 -26.76
CA PRO A 79 24.56 -16.66 -26.39
C PRO A 79 24.54 -16.75 -24.86
N GLY A 80 23.37 -16.92 -24.27
CA GLY A 80 23.25 -17.04 -22.80
C GLY A 80 21.88 -16.68 -22.23
N LEU A 81 20.96 -16.12 -22.99
CA LEU A 81 19.57 -16.00 -22.57
C LEU A 81 18.92 -17.39 -22.71
N VAL A 82 18.91 -18.12 -21.60
CA VAL A 82 18.11 -19.33 -21.43
C VAL A 82 16.69 -18.96 -21.82
N SER A 83 16.14 -19.66 -22.83
CA SER A 83 14.70 -19.67 -23.11
C SER A 83 14.04 -20.17 -21.81
N MET A 84 13.54 -19.26 -20.99
CA MET A 84 12.60 -19.64 -19.95
C MET A 84 11.35 -20.12 -20.68
N GLU A 85 11.23 -21.45 -20.80
CA GLU A 85 9.93 -22.07 -21.03
C GLU A 85 8.98 -21.42 -20.06
N ALA A 86 7.79 -21.04 -20.55
CA ALA A 86 6.76 -20.38 -19.77
C ALA A 86 6.34 -21.30 -18.60
N GLN A 87 7.14 -21.27 -17.54
CA GLN A 87 6.73 -21.80 -16.26
C GLN A 87 5.53 -20.95 -15.86
N LYS A 88 4.42 -21.57 -15.53
CA LYS A 88 3.25 -20.90 -14.94
C LYS A 88 3.69 -20.36 -13.57
N ASP A 89 4.30 -19.20 -13.58
CA ASP A 89 4.82 -18.59 -12.38
C ASP A 89 3.65 -18.05 -11.56
N LEU A 90 3.35 -18.74 -10.47
CA LEU A 90 2.50 -18.22 -9.41
C LEU A 90 3.11 -16.91 -8.90
N SER A 91 2.29 -15.90 -8.69
CA SER A 91 2.79 -14.54 -8.45
C SER A 91 2.17 -13.89 -7.23
N LEU A 92 3.00 -13.17 -6.48
CA LEU A 92 2.59 -12.37 -5.34
C LEU A 92 3.10 -10.93 -5.47
N LEU A 93 2.19 -9.98 -5.31
CA LEU A 93 2.53 -8.56 -5.13
C LEU A 93 2.25 -8.14 -3.68
N GLY A 94 3.28 -7.68 -2.98
CA GLY A 94 3.20 -7.12 -1.63
C GLY A 94 3.52 -5.63 -1.62
N LEU A 95 2.54 -4.80 -1.31
CA LEU A 95 2.68 -3.35 -1.15
C LEU A 95 2.54 -3.02 0.34
N MET A 96 3.67 -2.98 1.05
CA MET A 96 3.74 -2.97 2.52
C MET A 96 3.90 -1.57 3.10
N PRO A 97 3.43 -1.31 4.33
CA PRO A 97 3.86 -0.13 5.07
C PRO A 97 5.38 -0.10 5.21
N CYS A 98 5.99 1.09 5.14
CA CYS A 98 7.47 1.23 5.17
C CYS A 98 8.12 0.50 6.35
N GLY A 99 7.50 0.55 7.53
CA GLY A 99 8.00 -0.12 8.73
C GLY A 99 7.94 -1.65 8.67
N LEU A 100 7.06 -2.18 7.82
CA LEU A 100 6.82 -3.61 7.71
C LEU A 100 7.56 -4.27 6.54
N LYS A 101 7.96 -3.48 5.52
CA LYS A 101 8.63 -4.01 4.32
C LYS A 101 9.80 -4.95 4.67
N MET A 102 10.73 -4.52 5.49
CA MET A 102 11.93 -5.30 5.78
C MET A 102 11.68 -6.55 6.64
N PRO A 103 10.92 -6.46 7.76
CA PRO A 103 10.56 -7.65 8.54
C PRO A 103 9.80 -8.70 7.70
N PHE A 104 8.80 -8.25 6.94
CA PHE A 104 8.02 -9.11 6.07
C PHE A 104 8.89 -9.75 4.97
N SER A 105 9.65 -8.95 4.20
CA SER A 105 10.47 -9.45 3.09
C SER A 105 11.49 -10.50 3.55
N ARG A 106 12.14 -10.27 4.71
CA ARG A 106 13.10 -11.24 5.25
C ARG A 106 12.43 -12.56 5.61
N ALA A 107 11.34 -12.51 6.37
CA ALA A 107 10.63 -13.70 6.81
C ALA A 107 10.01 -14.46 5.63
N PHE A 108 9.42 -13.73 4.70
CA PHE A 108 8.77 -14.32 3.54
C PHE A 108 9.78 -14.93 2.55
N SER A 109 10.91 -14.27 2.30
CA SER A 109 11.97 -14.83 1.44
C SER A 109 12.56 -16.11 2.05
N GLN A 110 12.76 -16.16 3.37
CA GLN A 110 13.21 -17.39 4.03
C GLN A 110 12.18 -18.50 3.84
N PHE A 111 10.91 -18.23 4.08
CA PHE A 111 9.83 -19.19 3.87
C PHE A 111 9.77 -19.70 2.43
N LEU A 112 9.86 -18.81 1.42
CA LEU A 112 9.83 -19.21 0.01
C LEU A 112 11.00 -20.11 -0.38
N ASN A 113 12.20 -19.85 0.15
CA ASN A 113 13.37 -20.72 -0.07
C ASN A 113 13.16 -22.12 0.54
N GLU A 114 12.57 -22.20 1.74
CA GLU A 114 12.24 -23.47 2.38
C GLU A 114 11.16 -24.23 1.61
N LEU A 115 10.13 -23.53 1.13
CA LEU A 115 9.04 -24.08 0.34
C LEU A 115 9.55 -24.66 -0.98
N GLN A 116 10.37 -23.91 -1.69
CA GLN A 116 11.00 -24.37 -2.93
C GLN A 116 11.86 -25.62 -2.71
N ALA A 117 12.64 -25.64 -1.62
CA ALA A 117 13.50 -26.79 -1.31
C ALA A 117 12.70 -28.05 -0.92
N LYS A 118 11.54 -27.91 -0.28
CA LYS A 118 10.73 -29.02 0.21
C LYS A 118 9.71 -29.52 -0.82
N GLU A 119 9.06 -28.62 -1.51
CA GLU A 119 7.88 -28.92 -2.34
C GLU A 119 8.12 -28.60 -3.83
N GLY A 120 9.24 -27.95 -4.17
CA GLY A 120 9.52 -27.55 -5.55
C GLY A 120 8.65 -26.39 -6.05
N LEU A 121 7.82 -25.79 -5.17
CA LEU A 121 6.92 -24.68 -5.53
C LEU A 121 7.72 -23.38 -5.65
N CYS A 122 7.69 -22.77 -6.83
CA CYS A 122 8.35 -21.50 -7.10
C CYS A 122 7.32 -20.38 -7.19
N ILE A 123 7.52 -19.32 -6.39
CA ILE A 123 6.65 -18.14 -6.37
C ILE A 123 7.48 -16.92 -6.76
N GLN A 124 7.05 -16.24 -7.82
CA GLN A 124 7.58 -14.92 -8.16
C GLN A 124 6.96 -13.88 -7.23
N ALA A 125 7.70 -13.39 -6.25
CA ALA A 125 7.23 -12.41 -5.30
C ALA A 125 7.91 -11.06 -5.48
N ALA A 126 7.12 -10.00 -5.57
CA ALA A 126 7.57 -8.61 -5.52
C ALA A 126 7.03 -7.96 -4.25
N VAL A 127 7.93 -7.50 -3.36
CA VAL A 127 7.55 -6.83 -2.10
C VAL A 127 8.16 -5.44 -2.06
N GLU A 128 7.30 -4.43 -2.07
CA GLU A 128 7.70 -3.02 -2.07
C GLU A 128 7.05 -2.21 -0.94
N GLY A 129 7.67 -1.07 -0.61
CA GLY A 129 7.08 -0.13 0.34
C GLY A 129 5.97 0.68 -0.34
N ASN A 130 4.90 0.95 0.39
CA ASN A 130 3.80 1.82 -0.06
C ASN A 130 4.19 3.31 -0.01
N VAL A 131 5.30 3.69 -0.69
CA VAL A 131 5.90 5.03 -0.58
C VAL A 131 5.45 5.97 -1.69
N ASN A 132 5.22 5.45 -2.90
CA ASN A 132 4.95 6.26 -4.09
C ASN A 132 3.68 5.78 -4.79
N GLN A 133 2.54 6.36 -4.43
CA GLN A 133 1.28 6.01 -5.09
C GLN A 133 1.26 6.37 -6.59
N GLU A 134 1.99 7.42 -7.01
CA GLU A 134 2.03 7.86 -8.40
C GLU A 134 2.88 6.96 -9.32
N LEU A 135 3.90 6.31 -8.78
CA LEU A 135 4.78 5.37 -9.50
C LEU A 135 4.45 3.91 -9.18
N SER A 136 3.40 3.68 -8.38
CA SER A 136 3.04 2.37 -7.88
C SER A 136 2.06 1.66 -8.82
N TYR A 137 1.94 0.36 -8.63
CA TYR A 137 0.95 -0.48 -9.28
C TYR A 137 -0.49 0.05 -9.16
N TYR A 138 -0.80 0.80 -8.10
CA TYR A 138 -2.11 1.39 -7.85
C TYR A 138 -2.65 2.25 -9.00
N SER A 139 -1.78 3.02 -9.67
CA SER A 139 -2.21 3.91 -10.77
C SER A 139 -2.72 3.15 -12.00
N TYR A 140 -2.45 1.86 -12.10
CA TYR A 140 -2.84 1.02 -13.23
C TYR A 140 -4.04 0.12 -12.93
N VAL A 141 -4.34 -0.16 -11.66
CA VAL A 141 -5.40 -1.10 -11.26
C VAL A 141 -6.76 -0.75 -11.87
N ASP A 142 -7.08 0.54 -11.95
CA ASP A 142 -8.35 1.00 -12.54
C ASP A 142 -8.45 0.75 -14.05
N THR A 143 -7.34 0.59 -14.75
CA THR A 143 -7.31 0.34 -16.21
C THR A 143 -7.22 -1.15 -16.55
N ILE A 144 -6.93 -2.01 -15.56
CA ILE A 144 -6.89 -3.46 -15.72
C ILE A 144 -8.30 -3.99 -15.98
N GLU A 145 -8.48 -4.73 -17.06
CA GLU A 145 -9.76 -5.31 -17.46
C GLU A 145 -9.83 -6.83 -17.23
N SER A 146 -8.70 -7.52 -17.30
CA SER A 146 -8.60 -8.96 -17.10
C SER A 146 -7.93 -9.33 -15.79
N LYS A 147 -8.47 -10.33 -15.08
CA LYS A 147 -7.82 -10.90 -13.89
C LYS A 147 -6.43 -11.49 -14.20
N ASP A 148 -6.15 -11.84 -15.45
CA ASP A 148 -4.87 -12.44 -15.86
C ASP A 148 -3.73 -11.42 -15.86
N GLU A 149 -4.06 -10.12 -15.85
CA GLU A 149 -3.10 -9.03 -15.68
C GLU A 149 -2.79 -8.74 -14.20
N LEU A 150 -3.49 -9.39 -13.27
CA LEU A 150 -3.29 -9.22 -11.83
C LEU A 150 -2.44 -10.35 -11.26
N PRO A 151 -1.63 -10.10 -10.21
CA PRO A 151 -0.95 -11.15 -9.45
C PRO A 151 -1.94 -12.16 -8.86
N ASP A 152 -1.49 -13.38 -8.59
CA ASP A 152 -2.34 -14.41 -7.99
C ASP A 152 -2.64 -14.14 -6.52
N ILE A 153 -1.68 -13.53 -5.80
CA ILE A 153 -1.86 -13.01 -4.45
C ILE A 153 -1.55 -11.51 -4.43
N ILE A 154 -2.44 -10.75 -3.85
CA ILE A 154 -2.27 -9.32 -3.61
C ILE A 154 -2.26 -9.09 -2.10
N VAL A 155 -1.17 -8.49 -1.59
CA VAL A 155 -1.11 -7.94 -0.24
C VAL A 155 -0.90 -6.44 -0.37
N SER A 156 -1.83 -5.64 0.12
CA SER A 156 -1.74 -4.19 -0.03
C SER A 156 -2.09 -3.45 1.26
N ALA A 157 -1.43 -2.32 1.46
CA ALA A 157 -1.59 -1.50 2.65
C ALA A 157 -2.37 -0.23 2.36
N ASP A 158 -3.04 0.26 3.40
CA ASP A 158 -3.78 1.51 3.39
C ASP A 158 -5.13 1.44 2.65
N PHE A 159 -5.87 2.53 2.64
CA PHE A 159 -7.14 2.66 1.91
C PHE A 159 -6.86 2.99 0.44
N ASN A 160 -6.61 1.97 -0.33
CA ASN A 160 -6.14 2.06 -1.71
C ASN A 160 -7.18 1.56 -2.73
N VAL A 161 -6.81 1.56 -4.01
CA VAL A 161 -7.68 1.18 -5.14
C VAL A 161 -8.21 -0.25 -5.09
N PHE A 162 -7.54 -1.18 -4.38
CA PHE A 162 -8.05 -2.55 -4.20
C PHE A 162 -9.29 -2.61 -3.28
N LEU A 163 -9.54 -1.55 -2.50
CA LEU A 163 -10.78 -1.34 -1.76
C LEU A 163 -11.77 -0.43 -2.52
N GLY A 164 -11.39 0.07 -3.71
CA GLY A 164 -12.23 0.92 -4.54
C GLY A 164 -13.29 0.13 -5.31
N HIS A 165 -14.40 0.82 -5.66
CA HIS A 165 -15.55 0.21 -6.33
C HIS A 165 -15.22 -0.43 -7.68
N ARG A 166 -14.25 0.11 -8.43
CA ARG A 166 -13.86 -0.48 -9.73
C ARG A 166 -13.27 -1.86 -9.56
N PHE A 167 -12.28 -2.01 -8.66
CA PHE A 167 -11.68 -3.30 -8.39
C PHE A 167 -12.71 -4.26 -7.78
N TYR A 168 -13.47 -3.80 -6.79
CA TYR A 168 -14.49 -4.59 -6.11
C TYR A 168 -15.52 -5.17 -7.09
N ASN A 169 -16.15 -4.31 -7.91
CA ASN A 169 -17.19 -4.74 -8.85
C ASN A 169 -16.67 -5.60 -9.98
N ARG A 170 -15.41 -5.40 -10.40
CA ARG A 170 -14.82 -6.13 -11.54
C ARG A 170 -14.24 -7.48 -11.13
N PHE A 171 -13.67 -7.58 -9.93
CA PHE A 171 -12.89 -8.76 -9.57
C PHE A 171 -13.37 -9.47 -8.31
N VAL A 172 -13.95 -8.77 -7.33
CA VAL A 172 -14.42 -9.38 -6.08
C VAL A 172 -15.86 -9.87 -6.23
N VAL A 173 -16.78 -9.04 -6.66
CA VAL A 173 -18.20 -9.41 -6.87
C VAL A 173 -18.36 -10.63 -7.80
N PRO A 174 -17.64 -10.73 -8.94
CA PRO A 174 -17.71 -11.94 -9.77
C PRO A 174 -17.01 -13.16 -9.18
N GLY A 175 -16.34 -13.04 -8.03
CA GLY A 175 -15.62 -14.12 -7.36
C GLY A 175 -14.26 -14.47 -7.97
N HIS A 176 -13.65 -13.57 -8.74
CA HIS A 176 -12.29 -13.76 -9.25
C HIS A 176 -11.25 -13.66 -8.16
N PHE A 177 -11.43 -12.71 -7.24
CA PHE A 177 -10.63 -12.54 -6.03
C PHE A 177 -11.50 -12.71 -4.79
N THR A 178 -10.90 -13.22 -3.72
CA THR A 178 -11.60 -13.54 -2.47
C THR A 178 -10.63 -13.50 -1.29
N ALA A 179 -11.18 -13.45 -0.08
CA ALA A 179 -10.41 -13.71 1.14
C ALA A 179 -9.92 -15.16 1.18
N TYR A 180 -8.84 -15.39 1.90
CA TYR A 180 -8.35 -16.76 2.14
C TYR A 180 -8.96 -17.36 3.38
N SER A 181 -8.93 -16.71 4.52
CA SER A 181 -9.37 -17.25 5.80
C SER A 181 -10.00 -16.18 6.67
N ALA A 182 -11.06 -16.58 7.40
CA ALA A 182 -11.54 -15.84 8.54
C ALA A 182 -10.68 -16.22 9.75
N LEU A 183 -9.89 -15.25 10.25
CA LEU A 183 -9.05 -15.45 11.42
C LEU A 183 -9.85 -15.19 12.71
N PRO A 184 -9.62 -15.95 13.79
CA PRO A 184 -10.22 -15.63 15.07
C PRO A 184 -9.67 -14.30 15.58
N ALA A 185 -10.55 -13.33 15.76
CA ALA A 185 -10.16 -11.99 16.16
C ALA A 185 -9.82 -11.90 17.65
N GLY A 186 -8.69 -11.30 17.97
CA GLY A 186 -8.42 -10.78 19.31
C GLY A 186 -9.39 -9.64 19.67
N PRO A 187 -9.49 -9.26 20.98
CA PRO A 187 -10.48 -8.29 21.47
C PRO A 187 -10.43 -6.95 20.71
N ASN A 188 -9.25 -6.39 20.47
CA ASN A 188 -9.10 -5.11 19.78
C ASN A 188 -9.62 -5.10 18.34
N PHE A 189 -9.51 -6.23 17.62
CA PHE A 189 -10.09 -6.39 16.27
C PHE A 189 -11.60 -6.61 16.32
N SER A 190 -12.08 -7.38 17.31
CA SER A 190 -13.51 -7.65 17.50
C SER A 190 -14.26 -6.37 17.91
N ASP A 191 -13.73 -5.63 18.88
CA ASP A 191 -14.34 -4.41 19.40
C ASP A 191 -14.42 -3.31 18.33
N ALA A 192 -13.37 -3.20 17.51
CA ALA A 192 -13.32 -2.27 16.39
C ALA A 192 -14.01 -2.77 15.11
N GLN A 193 -14.47 -4.03 15.06
CA GLN A 193 -15.11 -4.66 13.89
C GLN A 193 -14.26 -4.60 12.62
N ILE A 194 -12.96 -4.90 12.75
CA ILE A 194 -11.99 -4.75 11.65
C ILE A 194 -12.10 -5.90 10.64
N LEU A 195 -12.43 -7.12 11.09
CA LEU A 195 -12.58 -8.24 10.16
C LEU A 195 -13.77 -8.03 9.22
N ASP A 196 -13.57 -8.43 7.97
CA ASP A 196 -14.61 -8.30 6.95
C ASP A 196 -15.78 -9.26 7.22
N PRO A 197 -16.99 -8.76 7.50
CA PRO A 197 -18.15 -9.62 7.80
C PRO A 197 -18.62 -10.44 6.59
N GLU A 198 -18.34 -9.97 5.35
CA GLU A 198 -18.68 -10.70 4.12
C GLU A 198 -17.56 -11.67 3.69
N ASN A 199 -16.43 -11.67 4.40
CA ASN A 199 -15.29 -12.54 4.12
C ASN A 199 -14.78 -12.43 2.67
N GLU A 200 -14.74 -11.21 2.15
CA GLU A 200 -14.21 -10.89 0.81
C GLU A 200 -12.75 -10.46 0.87
N TYR A 201 -12.31 -9.93 2.01
CA TYR A 201 -10.94 -9.47 2.28
C TYR A 201 -10.40 -10.11 3.55
N THR A 202 -9.18 -10.64 3.49
CA THR A 202 -8.45 -11.05 4.69
C THR A 202 -7.64 -9.89 5.22
N ILE A 203 -7.76 -9.56 6.50
CA ILE A 203 -6.91 -8.57 7.16
C ILE A 203 -5.71 -9.30 7.77
N LEU A 204 -4.50 -9.00 7.30
CA LEU A 204 -3.26 -9.58 7.86
C LEU A 204 -2.83 -8.86 9.14
N CYS A 205 -2.87 -7.54 9.12
CA CYS A 205 -2.56 -6.68 10.25
C CYS A 205 -3.10 -5.27 9.98
N VAL A 206 -2.93 -4.37 10.94
CA VAL A 206 -3.17 -2.95 10.75
C VAL A 206 -1.92 -2.14 11.09
N ASN A 207 -1.76 -1.00 10.40
CA ASN A 207 -0.76 0.00 10.72
C ASN A 207 -1.43 1.08 11.58
N PRO A 208 -1.20 1.07 12.92
CA PRO A 208 -1.88 2.01 13.80
C PRO A 208 -1.25 3.40 13.70
N LEU A 209 -2.07 4.41 13.42
CA LEU A 209 -1.66 5.81 13.47
C LEU A 209 -1.98 6.36 14.86
N VAL A 210 -1.02 7.05 15.44
CA VAL A 210 -1.07 7.64 16.77
C VAL A 210 -0.73 9.13 16.74
N VAL A 211 -0.98 9.84 17.82
CA VAL A 211 -0.57 11.23 17.98
C VAL A 211 0.69 11.27 18.84
N VAL A 212 1.72 11.96 18.36
CA VAL A 212 2.92 12.24 19.16
C VAL A 212 2.93 13.73 19.49
N ALA A 213 2.88 14.06 20.77
CA ALA A 213 2.98 15.43 21.24
C ALA A 213 4.44 15.77 21.56
N ASN A 214 4.94 16.89 21.03
CA ASN A 214 6.21 17.48 21.44
C ASN A 214 5.95 18.38 22.66
N LEU A 215 6.39 17.93 23.82
CA LEU A 215 6.14 18.61 25.10
C LEU A 215 6.72 20.02 25.15
N ASP A 216 7.86 20.26 24.50
CA ASP A 216 8.51 21.58 24.42
C ASP A 216 7.69 22.60 23.60
N LYS A 217 6.75 22.13 22.77
CA LYS A 217 5.94 22.96 21.86
C LYS A 217 4.48 23.12 22.27
N LEU A 218 4.05 22.51 23.38
CA LEU A 218 2.66 22.56 23.84
C LEU A 218 2.20 23.96 24.23
N LYS A 219 3.08 24.82 24.77
CA LYS A 219 2.73 26.19 25.16
C LYS A 219 1.51 26.27 26.10
N ASN A 220 1.46 25.43 27.13
CA ASN A 220 0.38 25.30 28.10
C ASN A 220 -0.96 24.77 27.54
N ARG A 221 -0.97 24.16 26.36
CA ARG A 221 -2.13 23.42 25.85
C ARG A 221 -2.19 22.05 26.52
N ASP A 222 -3.39 21.57 26.77
CA ASP A 222 -3.62 20.20 27.22
C ASP A 222 -3.31 19.20 26.12
N LEU A 223 -2.95 17.98 26.51
CA LEU A 223 -2.73 16.91 25.56
C LEU A 223 -4.07 16.46 24.96
N PRO A 224 -4.15 16.20 23.64
CA PRO A 224 -5.35 15.63 23.04
C PRO A 224 -5.56 14.19 23.54
N HIS A 225 -6.79 13.80 23.81
CA HIS A 225 -7.19 12.46 24.21
C HIS A 225 -7.87 11.67 23.09
N THR A 226 -8.52 12.37 22.19
CA THR A 226 -9.29 11.81 21.08
C THR A 226 -8.87 12.41 19.75
N TRP A 227 -9.36 11.83 18.65
CA TRP A 227 -9.12 12.39 17.32
C TRP A 227 -9.85 13.72 17.10
N ASP A 228 -10.97 13.96 17.78
CA ASP A 228 -11.68 15.23 17.69
C ASP A 228 -10.91 16.37 18.36
N ASP A 229 -10.13 16.08 19.40
CA ASP A 229 -9.35 17.12 20.11
C ASP A 229 -8.29 17.75 19.19
N ILE A 230 -7.72 17.01 18.24
CA ILE A 230 -6.73 17.58 17.30
C ILE A 230 -7.37 18.53 16.27
N LEU A 231 -8.70 18.56 16.15
CA LEU A 231 -9.44 19.48 15.28
C LEU A 231 -9.69 20.83 15.96
N ALA A 232 -9.45 20.96 17.27
CA ALA A 232 -9.68 22.18 18.01
C ALA A 232 -8.83 23.35 17.46
N PRO A 233 -9.38 24.58 17.42
CA PRO A 233 -8.69 25.76 16.84
C PRO A 233 -7.38 26.14 17.53
N GLU A 234 -7.16 25.68 18.75
CA GLU A 234 -5.92 25.90 19.50
C GLU A 234 -4.69 25.25 18.86
N TRP A 235 -4.90 24.23 18.01
CA TRP A 235 -3.86 23.54 17.27
C TRP A 235 -3.53 24.19 15.91
N LYS A 236 -4.10 25.36 15.62
CA LYS A 236 -3.88 26.06 14.35
C LYS A 236 -2.40 26.14 14.00
N LYS A 237 -2.04 25.63 12.80
CA LYS A 237 -0.66 25.56 12.30
C LYS A 237 0.33 24.98 13.31
N SER A 238 -0.08 23.90 14.00
CA SER A 238 0.75 23.21 15.00
C SER A 238 0.84 21.70 14.76
N LEU A 239 0.06 21.17 13.82
CA LEU A 239 -0.06 19.74 13.53
C LEU A 239 0.79 19.37 12.29
N ILE A 240 1.54 18.28 12.39
CA ILE A 240 2.28 17.69 11.26
C ILE A 240 1.67 16.31 10.97
N ILE A 241 1.27 16.08 9.74
CA ILE A 241 0.72 14.81 9.27
C ILE A 241 1.51 14.27 8.09
N ARG A 242 1.32 12.97 7.75
CA ARG A 242 1.94 12.42 6.56
C ARG A 242 1.41 13.12 5.30
N GLY A 243 2.33 13.68 4.53
CA GLY A 243 2.02 14.41 3.31
C GLY A 243 3.26 15.02 2.68
N GLY A 244 3.06 15.91 1.74
CA GLY A 244 4.08 16.62 0.97
C GLY A 244 3.88 16.43 -0.53
N ASP A 245 4.44 17.35 -1.34
CA ASP A 245 4.41 17.29 -2.80
C ASP A 245 3.00 17.10 -3.41
N GLY A 246 1.99 17.78 -2.84
CA GLY A 246 0.61 17.70 -3.32
C GLY A 246 -0.18 16.46 -2.86
N PHE A 247 0.30 15.77 -1.85
CA PHE A 247 -0.34 14.58 -1.27
C PHE A 247 -0.50 14.70 0.24
N TYR A 248 -1.64 14.21 0.78
CA TYR A 248 -1.84 13.98 2.22
C TYR A 248 -2.48 12.62 2.49
N CYS A 249 -2.16 12.04 3.65
CA CYS A 249 -2.52 10.65 3.99
C CYS A 249 -4.02 10.47 4.23
N HIS A 250 -4.69 9.77 3.34
CA HIS A 250 -6.12 9.47 3.46
C HIS A 250 -6.48 8.55 4.63
N ALA A 251 -5.52 7.82 5.21
CA ALA A 251 -5.76 7.10 6.46
C ALA A 251 -6.06 8.01 7.66
N VAL A 252 -5.77 9.34 7.54
CA VAL A 252 -6.18 10.36 8.49
C VAL A 252 -7.41 11.11 7.99
N LEU A 253 -7.44 11.47 6.70
CA LEU A 253 -8.50 12.29 6.12
C LEU A 253 -9.85 11.56 6.08
N LEU A 254 -9.87 10.30 5.67
CA LEU A 254 -11.10 9.50 5.58
C LEU A 254 -11.84 9.34 6.93
N PRO A 255 -11.17 8.93 8.03
CA PRO A 255 -11.83 8.88 9.34
C PRO A 255 -12.33 10.25 9.82
N THR A 256 -11.56 11.32 9.57
CA THR A 256 -11.97 12.69 9.89
C THR A 256 -13.21 13.09 9.11
N PHE A 257 -13.23 12.81 7.80
CA PHE A 257 -14.39 13.07 6.96
C PHE A 257 -15.61 12.27 7.42
N LYS A 258 -15.45 10.98 7.71
CA LYS A 258 -16.53 10.12 8.22
C LYS A 258 -17.14 10.66 9.51
N ALA A 259 -16.31 11.17 10.42
CA ALA A 259 -16.77 11.68 11.72
C ALA A 259 -17.43 13.06 11.62
N SER A 260 -16.85 13.98 10.85
CA SER A 260 -17.19 15.42 10.91
C SER A 260 -17.43 16.08 9.55
N GLY A 261 -17.42 15.29 8.46
CA GLY A 261 -17.62 15.79 7.10
C GLY A 261 -16.61 16.86 6.68
N ASN A 262 -17.00 17.73 5.76
CA ASN A 262 -16.13 18.80 5.25
C ASN A 262 -15.65 19.76 6.37
N LYS A 263 -16.49 19.99 7.39
CA LYS A 263 -16.09 20.86 8.54
C LYS A 263 -14.88 20.27 9.29
N GLY A 264 -14.83 18.95 9.48
CA GLY A 264 -13.69 18.29 10.09
C GLY A 264 -12.44 18.40 9.21
N ILE A 265 -12.59 18.25 7.89
CA ILE A 265 -11.51 18.39 6.91
C ILE A 265 -10.95 19.82 6.91
N GLU A 266 -11.83 20.85 6.92
CA GLU A 266 -11.43 22.26 7.01
C GLU A 266 -10.68 22.56 8.32
N ALA A 267 -11.20 22.04 9.45
CA ALA A 267 -10.57 22.23 10.77
C ALA A 267 -9.17 21.55 10.82
N LEU A 268 -9.08 20.33 10.33
CA LEU A 268 -7.81 19.61 10.24
C LEU A 268 -6.81 20.38 9.36
N ALA A 269 -7.21 20.80 8.17
CA ALA A 269 -6.36 21.56 7.24
C ALA A 269 -5.85 22.87 7.85
N ALA A 270 -6.72 23.60 8.59
CA ALA A 270 -6.33 24.83 9.30
C ALA A 270 -5.28 24.57 10.38
N ASN A 271 -5.30 23.38 11.00
CA ASN A 271 -4.37 22.99 12.05
C ASN A 271 -3.04 22.44 11.50
N VAL A 272 -3.02 21.95 10.27
CA VAL A 272 -1.78 21.44 9.65
C VAL A 272 -0.78 22.56 9.43
N LEU A 273 0.42 22.34 9.94
CA LEU A 273 1.60 23.19 9.76
C LEU A 273 2.41 22.76 8.54
N GLU A 274 2.56 21.45 8.37
CA GLU A 274 3.41 20.86 7.32
C GLU A 274 3.01 19.41 7.06
N GLY A 275 3.16 18.95 5.81
CA GLY A 275 3.10 17.54 5.43
C GLY A 275 4.49 16.95 5.36
N LEU A 276 4.75 15.82 6.05
CA LEU A 276 6.06 15.16 6.05
C LEU A 276 5.92 13.63 5.92
N HIS A 277 6.93 12.99 5.37
CA HIS A 277 7.08 11.55 5.50
C HIS A 277 7.38 11.17 6.97
N PRO A 278 6.86 10.05 7.52
CA PRO A 278 7.05 9.68 8.92
C PRO A 278 8.52 9.65 9.39
N ALA A 279 9.46 9.20 8.54
CA ALA A 279 10.89 9.27 8.87
C ALA A 279 11.41 10.71 9.01
N GLN A 280 10.87 11.64 8.22
CA GLN A 280 11.19 13.06 8.35
C GLN A 280 10.57 13.66 9.63
N MET A 281 9.38 13.18 10.04
CA MET A 281 8.77 13.59 11.32
C MET A 281 9.65 13.20 12.50
N VAL A 282 10.17 11.97 12.52
CA VAL A 282 11.13 11.52 13.55
C VAL A 282 12.33 12.45 13.62
N ASN A 283 12.96 12.72 12.46
CA ASN A 283 14.10 13.63 12.38
C ASN A 283 13.74 15.07 12.80
N ARG A 284 12.53 15.53 12.46
CA ARG A 284 12.04 16.84 12.84
C ARG A 284 11.90 16.99 14.36
N ILE A 285 11.35 15.97 15.04
CA ILE A 285 11.20 15.93 16.49
C ILE A 285 12.58 15.87 17.16
N ASP A 286 13.45 14.98 16.73
CA ASP A 286 14.79 14.78 17.30
C ASP A 286 15.64 16.07 17.23
N ASN A 287 15.42 16.89 16.21
CA ASN A 287 16.11 18.18 16.04
C ASN A 287 15.31 19.38 16.60
N ASN A 288 14.32 19.14 17.48
CA ASN A 288 13.49 20.17 18.11
C ASN A 288 12.83 21.14 17.11
N GLY A 289 12.44 20.63 15.95
CA GLY A 289 11.75 21.40 14.91
C GLY A 289 10.36 21.87 15.32
N PRO A 290 9.69 22.68 14.48
CA PRO A 290 8.35 23.17 14.75
C PRO A 290 7.33 22.01 14.70
N GLY A 291 6.16 22.25 15.25
CA GLY A 291 5.08 21.26 15.38
C GLY A 291 4.90 20.84 16.83
N ALA A 292 3.68 20.96 17.31
CA ALA A 292 3.33 20.52 18.64
C ALA A 292 2.77 19.10 18.64
N LEU A 293 2.04 18.73 17.58
CA LEU A 293 1.46 17.41 17.39
C LEU A 293 1.92 16.81 16.05
N TYR A 294 2.15 15.50 16.05
CA TYR A 294 2.51 14.73 14.87
C TYR A 294 1.60 13.51 14.78
N VAL A 295 0.94 13.30 13.65
CA VAL A 295 0.19 12.07 13.37
C VAL A 295 1.05 11.16 12.51
N MET A 296 1.44 10.03 13.08
CA MET A 296 2.34 9.08 12.42
C MET A 296 2.03 7.64 12.83
N PRO A 297 2.51 6.64 12.06
CA PRO A 297 2.47 5.24 12.50
C PRO A 297 3.22 5.05 13.83
N ALA A 298 2.65 4.25 14.74
CA ALA A 298 3.26 3.94 16.04
C ALA A 298 4.68 3.41 15.88
N PHE A 299 4.92 2.58 14.88
CA PHE A 299 6.25 2.10 14.49
C PHE A 299 7.31 3.21 14.38
N PHE A 300 6.96 4.39 13.88
CA PHE A 300 7.89 5.52 13.77
C PHE A 300 8.00 6.30 15.07
N ALA A 301 6.93 6.39 15.86
CA ALA A 301 6.97 7.02 17.18
C ALA A 301 8.00 6.36 18.10
N ASP A 302 8.11 5.03 18.07
CA ASP A 302 9.09 4.24 18.84
C ASP A 302 10.55 4.49 18.42
N ARG A 303 10.79 5.15 17.29
CA ARG A 303 12.14 5.46 16.77
C ARG A 303 12.64 6.85 17.09
N ILE A 304 11.82 7.67 17.75
CA ILE A 304 12.23 8.99 18.23
C ILE A 304 13.26 8.78 19.32
N ARG A 305 14.42 9.44 19.23
CA ARG A 305 15.51 9.28 20.20
C ARG A 305 15.24 9.99 21.53
N HIS A 306 14.65 11.18 21.46
CA HIS A 306 14.39 12.03 22.60
C HIS A 306 13.02 11.76 23.20
N GLN A 307 12.83 10.54 23.75
CA GLN A 307 11.58 10.08 24.35
C GLN A 307 11.13 10.96 25.54
N GLU A 308 12.06 11.61 26.23
CA GLU A 308 11.78 12.54 27.33
C GLU A 308 11.09 13.84 26.88
N ARG A 309 11.17 14.19 25.60
CA ARG A 309 10.55 15.40 25.02
C ARG A 309 9.20 15.15 24.39
N ILE A 310 8.78 13.91 24.33
CA ILE A 310 7.54 13.55 23.67
C ILE A 310 6.59 12.80 24.58
N LYS A 311 5.33 12.85 24.21
CA LYS A 311 4.31 11.91 24.69
C LYS A 311 3.68 11.23 23.50
N VAL A 312 3.84 9.91 23.41
CA VAL A 312 3.04 9.11 22.47
C VAL A 312 1.66 8.95 23.07
N ILE A 313 0.67 9.42 22.36
CA ILE A 313 -0.75 9.38 22.73
C ILE A 313 -1.41 8.33 21.84
N TRP A 314 -1.86 7.26 22.47
CA TRP A 314 -2.80 6.33 21.86
C TRP A 314 -4.19 6.87 22.18
N PRO A 315 -4.95 7.39 21.19
CA PRO A 315 -6.22 8.05 21.50
C PRO A 315 -7.20 7.13 22.23
N ASP A 316 -7.99 7.67 23.14
CA ASP A 316 -8.97 6.92 23.94
C ASP A 316 -10.03 6.25 23.05
N ASP A 317 -10.33 6.88 21.90
CA ASP A 317 -11.21 6.36 20.86
C ASP A 317 -10.51 5.44 19.84
N GLY A 318 -9.26 5.04 20.11
CA GLY A 318 -8.45 4.10 19.39
C GLY A 318 -7.51 4.71 18.36
N ALA A 319 -6.35 4.07 18.12
CA ALA A 319 -5.47 4.44 17.02
C ALA A 319 -6.15 4.19 15.67
N LEU A 320 -5.98 5.09 14.69
CA LEU A 320 -6.55 4.89 13.35
C LEU A 320 -5.92 3.65 12.72
N ALA A 321 -6.76 2.68 12.39
CA ALA A 321 -6.36 1.40 11.84
C ALA A 321 -6.27 1.47 10.30
N SER A 322 -5.07 1.68 9.77
CA SER A 322 -4.81 1.55 8.33
C SER A 322 -4.57 0.08 7.99
N PRO A 323 -5.38 -0.56 7.13
CA PRO A 323 -5.34 -2.01 6.95
C PRO A 323 -4.16 -2.48 6.11
N VAL A 324 -3.75 -3.72 6.33
CA VAL A 324 -2.98 -4.53 5.37
C VAL A 324 -3.87 -5.70 4.98
N ILE A 325 -4.38 -5.64 3.77
CA ILE A 325 -5.32 -6.64 3.22
C ILE A 325 -4.60 -7.68 2.37
N LEU A 326 -5.16 -8.88 2.34
CA LEU A 326 -4.78 -9.96 1.43
C LEU A 326 -6.00 -10.39 0.63
N GLN A 327 -5.79 -10.55 -0.66
CA GLN A 327 -6.71 -11.19 -1.59
C GLN A 327 -5.97 -12.21 -2.45
N VAL A 328 -6.67 -13.24 -2.87
CA VAL A 328 -6.15 -14.30 -3.72
C VAL A 328 -7.12 -14.62 -4.85
N LYS A 329 -6.59 -14.94 -6.04
CA LYS A 329 -7.41 -15.47 -7.13
C LYS A 329 -8.08 -16.76 -6.68
N SER A 330 -9.40 -16.86 -6.84
CA SER A 330 -10.20 -17.98 -6.34
C SER A 330 -9.74 -19.33 -6.87
N GLU A 331 -9.38 -19.38 -8.15
CA GLU A 331 -8.89 -20.60 -8.82
C GLU A 331 -7.48 -21.01 -8.39
N LYS A 332 -6.74 -20.13 -7.70
CA LYS A 332 -5.36 -20.39 -7.25
C LYS A 332 -5.26 -20.77 -5.78
N LYS A 333 -6.36 -20.77 -5.03
CA LYS A 333 -6.36 -21.03 -3.57
C LYS A 333 -5.71 -22.35 -3.18
N GLU A 334 -6.06 -23.43 -3.87
CA GLU A 334 -5.54 -24.76 -3.54
C GLU A 334 -4.05 -24.89 -3.91
N GLU A 335 -3.66 -24.38 -5.05
CA GLU A 335 -2.27 -24.41 -5.52
C GLU A 335 -1.35 -23.57 -4.63
N LEU A 336 -1.86 -22.45 -4.12
CA LEU A 336 -1.15 -21.50 -3.26
C LEU A 336 -1.34 -21.75 -1.76
N LYS A 337 -2.05 -22.81 -1.39
CA LYS A 337 -2.38 -23.09 0.01
C LYS A 337 -1.19 -23.01 0.97
N PRO A 338 -0.02 -23.57 0.68
CA PRO A 338 1.13 -23.47 1.60
C PRO A 338 1.58 -22.01 1.83
N VAL A 339 1.51 -21.18 0.79
CA VAL A 339 1.88 -19.75 0.89
C VAL A 339 0.81 -18.98 1.67
N LEU A 340 -0.44 -19.25 1.40
CA LEU A 340 -1.57 -18.60 2.07
C LEU A 340 -1.62 -18.98 3.55
N ASP A 341 -1.41 -20.26 3.88
CA ASP A 341 -1.33 -20.72 5.27
C ASP A 341 -0.19 -20.02 6.04
N TYR A 342 0.95 -19.79 5.39
CA TYR A 342 2.05 -19.02 5.99
C TYR A 342 1.66 -17.57 6.20
N LEU A 343 1.05 -16.92 5.18
CA LEU A 343 0.69 -15.50 5.23
C LEU A 343 -0.34 -15.20 6.34
N VAL A 344 -1.28 -16.12 6.58
CA VAL A 344 -2.27 -15.97 7.66
C VAL A 344 -1.87 -16.73 8.93
N GLY A 345 -0.71 -17.36 8.97
CA GLY A 345 -0.26 -18.19 10.07
C GLY A 345 0.28 -17.40 11.27
N SER A 346 0.26 -18.03 12.45
CA SER A 346 0.74 -17.44 13.70
C SER A 346 2.22 -17.05 13.66
N GLN A 347 3.04 -17.76 12.89
CA GLN A 347 4.47 -17.45 12.75
C GLN A 347 4.71 -16.07 12.15
N LEU A 348 4.04 -15.76 11.02
CA LEU A 348 4.11 -14.43 10.42
C LEU A 348 3.43 -13.41 11.32
N ALA A 349 2.28 -13.73 11.89
CA ALA A 349 1.55 -12.86 12.80
C ALA A 349 2.40 -12.39 14.00
N GLN A 350 3.21 -13.27 14.60
CA GLN A 350 4.16 -12.89 15.67
C GLN A 350 5.22 -11.89 15.19
N ILE A 351 5.73 -12.06 13.97
CA ILE A 351 6.71 -11.14 13.38
C ILE A 351 6.07 -9.77 13.14
N LEU A 352 4.84 -9.72 12.62
CA LEU A 352 4.10 -8.49 12.37
C LEU A 352 3.78 -7.75 13.69
N ALA A 353 3.27 -8.46 14.69
CA ALA A 353 2.96 -7.91 16.00
C ALA A 353 4.22 -7.43 16.73
N GLY A 354 5.32 -8.19 16.65
CA GLY A 354 6.63 -7.82 17.19
C GLY A 354 7.22 -6.57 16.53
N ALA A 355 6.82 -6.26 15.29
CA ALA A 355 7.17 -5.02 14.60
C ALA A 355 6.22 -3.84 14.93
N GLY A 356 5.25 -4.01 15.83
CA GLY A 356 4.31 -2.97 16.25
C GLY A 356 3.04 -2.88 15.40
N PHE A 357 2.73 -3.92 14.61
CA PHE A 357 1.52 -4.00 13.79
C PHE A 357 0.51 -4.98 14.41
N PRO A 358 -0.61 -4.51 14.99
CA PRO A 358 -1.65 -5.40 15.50
C PRO A 358 -2.14 -6.39 14.45
N VAL A 359 -2.34 -7.63 14.87
CA VAL A 359 -2.79 -8.75 14.03
C VAL A 359 -4.10 -9.34 14.56
N PRO A 360 -4.93 -9.97 13.71
CA PRO A 360 -6.20 -10.55 14.16
C PRO A 360 -6.03 -11.80 15.05
N HIS A 361 -4.84 -12.36 15.17
CA HIS A 361 -4.58 -13.55 15.96
C HIS A 361 -4.74 -13.32 17.47
N ALA A 362 -5.70 -13.98 18.08
CA ALA A 362 -5.98 -13.89 19.52
C ALA A 362 -4.88 -14.49 20.41
N ASP A 363 -4.12 -15.46 19.89
CA ASP A 363 -3.05 -16.17 20.58
C ASP A 363 -1.68 -15.49 20.48
N VAL A 364 -1.56 -14.41 19.67
CA VAL A 364 -0.33 -13.62 19.56
C VAL A 364 -0.26 -12.62 20.70
N SER A 365 0.79 -12.76 21.53
CA SER A 365 1.03 -11.87 22.67
C SER A 365 2.00 -10.75 22.29
N ALA A 366 1.50 -9.52 22.25
CA ALA A 366 2.29 -8.31 22.10
C ALA A 366 1.55 -7.12 22.73
N GLU A 367 2.27 -6.13 23.25
CA GLU A 367 1.64 -4.95 23.90
C GLU A 367 0.65 -4.25 22.97
N VAL A 368 0.96 -4.17 21.67
CA VAL A 368 0.11 -3.53 20.66
C VAL A 368 -1.24 -4.22 20.49
N GLN A 369 -1.36 -5.50 20.85
CA GLN A 369 -2.60 -6.30 20.77
C GLN A 369 -3.65 -5.92 21.80
N THR A 370 -3.28 -5.20 22.86
CA THR A 370 -4.20 -4.80 23.93
C THR A 370 -4.74 -3.39 23.76
N LYS A 371 -4.23 -2.63 22.78
CA LYS A 371 -4.58 -1.22 22.61
C LYS A 371 -5.81 -1.05 21.69
N PRO A 372 -6.70 -0.08 21.98
CA PRO A 372 -7.91 0.13 21.19
C PRO A 372 -7.57 0.61 19.76
N LEU A 373 -8.38 0.17 18.80
CA LEU A 373 -8.25 0.52 17.39
C LEU A 373 -9.52 1.22 16.90
N LYS A 374 -9.36 2.21 16.02
CA LYS A 374 -10.45 2.94 15.37
C LYS A 374 -10.47 2.61 13.89
N TRP A 375 -11.48 1.86 13.50
CA TRP A 375 -11.65 1.38 12.12
C TRP A 375 -12.60 2.27 11.31
N LEU A 376 -12.29 2.43 10.03
CA LEU A 376 -13.13 3.21 9.11
C LEU A 376 -14.52 2.57 8.90
N GLY A 377 -14.61 1.24 9.00
CA GLY A 377 -15.84 0.47 8.89
C GLY A 377 -16.15 -0.02 7.47
N TRP A 378 -16.49 -1.32 7.37
CA TRP A 378 -16.79 -1.97 6.10
C TRP A 378 -17.99 -1.35 5.38
N ASN A 379 -19.05 -0.96 6.10
CA ASN A 379 -20.20 -0.28 5.52
C ASN A 379 -19.78 1.03 4.83
N PHE A 380 -18.89 1.80 5.46
CA PHE A 380 -18.39 3.04 4.85
C PHE A 380 -17.59 2.76 3.59
N LEU A 381 -16.70 1.75 3.62
CA LEU A 381 -15.89 1.34 2.47
C LEU A 381 -16.74 0.87 1.29
N ARG A 382 -17.81 0.11 1.56
CA ARG A 382 -18.71 -0.42 0.52
C ARG A 382 -19.67 0.62 -0.04
N GLN A 383 -20.04 1.63 0.74
CA GLN A 383 -20.97 2.68 0.30
C GLN A 383 -20.29 3.81 -0.45
N ASN A 384 -18.97 3.97 -0.32
CA ASN A 384 -18.22 5.07 -0.92
C ASN A 384 -17.17 4.56 -1.90
N ASP A 385 -17.12 5.16 -3.08
CA ASP A 385 -16.01 4.96 -4.01
C ASP A 385 -14.80 5.74 -3.50
N LEU A 386 -13.85 5.04 -2.86
CA LEU A 386 -12.72 5.67 -2.19
C LEU A 386 -11.88 6.57 -3.11
N PRO A 387 -11.52 6.18 -4.35
CA PRO A 387 -10.80 7.07 -5.25
C PRO A 387 -11.55 8.38 -5.52
N ALA A 388 -12.87 8.31 -5.78
CA ALA A 388 -13.69 9.50 -6.01
C ALA A 388 -13.82 10.35 -4.73
N LEU A 389 -14.06 9.72 -3.59
CA LEU A 389 -14.15 10.40 -2.29
C LEU A 389 -12.84 11.08 -1.90
N ASN A 390 -11.69 10.44 -2.14
CA ASN A 390 -10.38 11.04 -1.90
C ASN A 390 -10.20 12.33 -2.69
N VAL A 391 -10.57 12.34 -3.97
CA VAL A 391 -10.53 13.55 -4.81
C VAL A 391 -11.44 14.65 -4.26
N GLU A 392 -12.62 14.32 -3.73
CA GLU A 392 -13.53 15.30 -3.11
C GLU A 392 -12.94 15.87 -1.82
N ILE A 393 -12.39 15.05 -0.97
CA ILE A 393 -11.73 15.46 0.27
C ILE A 393 -10.53 16.36 -0.05
N ASP A 394 -9.70 15.98 -1.01
CA ASP A 394 -8.52 16.75 -1.42
C ASP A 394 -8.89 18.14 -1.95
N LYS A 395 -10.00 18.29 -2.67
CA LYS A 395 -10.52 19.61 -3.13
C LYS A 395 -10.82 20.55 -1.97
N VAL A 396 -11.22 20.02 -0.80
CA VAL A 396 -11.50 20.82 0.40
C VAL A 396 -10.21 21.04 1.20
N PHE A 397 -9.40 20.00 1.36
CA PHE A 397 -8.22 20.01 2.21
C PHE A 397 -7.05 20.80 1.62
N MET A 398 -6.67 20.50 0.37
CA MET A 398 -5.46 21.02 -0.26
C MET A 398 -5.37 22.55 -0.36
N PRO A 399 -6.45 23.29 -0.66
CA PRO A 399 -6.40 24.76 -0.72
C PRO A 399 -6.13 25.42 0.63
N LEU A 400 -6.39 24.72 1.74
CA LEU A 400 -6.30 25.23 3.12
C LEU A 400 -5.02 24.77 3.84
N ALA A 401 -4.51 23.60 3.46
CA ALA A 401 -3.27 23.04 3.96
C ALA A 401 -2.06 23.76 3.36
N PRO A 402 -0.87 23.71 3.99
CA PRO A 402 0.35 24.33 3.49
C PRO A 402 0.90 23.61 2.25
#